data_d9377cfe5173d7ef6cb069207fb0dc0f
#
_entry.id   d9377cfe5173d7ef6cb069207fb0dc0f
#
_cell.length_a   1.000
_cell.length_b   1.000
_cell.length_c   1.000
_cell.angle_alpha   90.00
_cell.angle_beta   90.00
_cell.angle_gamma   90.00
#
_symmetry.space_group_name_H-M   'P 1'
#
loop_
_entity.id
_entity.type
_entity.pdbx_description
1 polymer ?
#
loop_
_entity_poly.entity_id
_entity_poly.type
_entity_poly.pdbx_seq_one_letter_code
_entity_poly.pdbx_strand_id
1 'polypeptide(L)'
;MRLAGASAPAAAAPDPRLLDAARGIEAEFVKQIVETSGLFKGGEGPGSAVRAGLFADALSAAVTRSGGVGLADEIVRSLTPGATLPSPLPAPAPIPLPPRPTAGPGPGEDAPLPVAGRVTSPFGTRIDPITGETSSHPGIDVGAPAGTPILAPAAGVVKLAGPLGGYGNAVEIDHGHGLVTLYGHASQVLVHTGDSIEAGQEIATVGSTGRSTGPHLHFEVRLAGRPVDPRRALKMYGLRAEGSHGSGP
;
A
#
# COMPACT_ATOMS: atom_id res chain seq x y z
N MET A 1 47.34 -39.48 -7.61
CA MET A 1 46.05 -39.75 -8.22
C MET A 1 45.23 -38.46 -8.18
N ARG A 2 45.25 -37.69 -9.26
CA ARG A 2 44.55 -36.40 -9.37
C ARG A 2 43.15 -36.68 -9.88
N LEU A 3 42.13 -36.33 -9.10
CA LEU A 3 40.74 -36.35 -9.54
C LEU A 3 40.50 -35.11 -10.44
N ALA A 4 40.16 -35.37 -11.69
CA ALA A 4 39.77 -34.35 -12.65
C ALA A 4 38.45 -33.71 -12.22
N GLY A 5 38.47 -32.37 -12.06
CA GLY A 5 37.27 -31.59 -11.82
C GLY A 5 36.38 -31.62 -13.07
N ALA A 6 35.15 -32.11 -12.91
CA ALA A 6 34.14 -32.02 -13.92
C ALA A 6 33.71 -30.53 -14.03
N SER A 7 34.03 -29.88 -15.16
CA SER A 7 33.56 -28.57 -15.53
C SER A 7 32.06 -28.65 -15.76
N ALA A 8 31.28 -27.86 -15.03
CA ALA A 8 29.85 -27.71 -15.29
C ALA A 8 29.60 -27.18 -16.72
N PRO A 9 28.61 -27.67 -17.45
CA PRO A 9 28.33 -27.17 -18.80
C PRO A 9 27.93 -25.70 -18.70
N ALA A 10 28.58 -24.87 -19.53
CA ALA A 10 28.23 -23.48 -19.69
C ALA A 10 26.76 -23.39 -20.13
N ALA A 11 25.97 -22.57 -19.44
CA ALA A 11 24.60 -22.32 -19.79
C ALA A 11 24.52 -21.86 -21.25
N ALA A 12 23.77 -22.57 -22.08
CA ALA A 12 23.56 -22.21 -23.47
C ALA A 12 22.93 -20.81 -23.56
N ALA A 13 23.42 -19.97 -24.45
CA ALA A 13 22.82 -18.66 -24.69
C ALA A 13 21.35 -18.85 -25.10
N PRO A 14 20.44 -17.97 -24.64
CA PRO A 14 19.02 -18.09 -24.95
C PRO A 14 18.77 -18.02 -26.46
N ASP A 15 17.79 -18.79 -26.96
CA ASP A 15 17.41 -18.77 -28.38
C ASP A 15 16.96 -17.33 -28.77
N PRO A 16 17.57 -16.69 -29.75
CA PRO A 16 17.22 -15.34 -30.18
C PRO A 16 15.73 -15.19 -30.54
N ARG A 17 15.14 -16.24 -31.12
CA ARG A 17 13.71 -16.24 -31.49
C ARG A 17 12.79 -16.22 -30.28
N LEU A 18 13.16 -16.91 -29.21
CA LEU A 18 12.42 -16.92 -27.96
C LEU A 18 12.51 -15.57 -27.27
N LEU A 19 13.67 -14.94 -27.31
CA LEU A 19 13.88 -13.61 -26.75
C LEU A 19 13.07 -12.53 -27.51
N ASP A 20 13.03 -12.60 -28.83
CA ASP A 20 12.24 -11.68 -29.66
C ASP A 20 10.73 -11.87 -29.42
N ALA A 21 10.26 -13.10 -29.29
CA ALA A 21 8.87 -13.38 -28.95
C ALA A 21 8.50 -12.86 -27.53
N ALA A 22 9.37 -13.07 -26.55
CA ALA A 22 9.17 -12.58 -25.18
C ALA A 22 9.13 -11.05 -25.11
N ARG A 23 9.97 -10.36 -25.87
CA ARG A 23 9.94 -8.89 -26.02
C ARG A 23 8.66 -8.39 -26.66
N GLY A 24 8.12 -9.12 -27.63
CA GLY A 24 6.82 -8.81 -28.23
C GLY A 24 5.68 -8.87 -27.21
N ILE A 25 5.68 -9.89 -26.36
CA ILE A 25 4.69 -10.04 -25.26
C ILE A 25 4.85 -8.90 -24.24
N GLU A 26 6.07 -8.56 -23.85
CA GLU A 26 6.36 -7.48 -22.93
C GLU A 26 5.87 -6.12 -23.46
N ALA A 27 6.11 -5.84 -24.74
CA ALA A 27 5.67 -4.61 -25.40
C ALA A 27 4.14 -4.49 -25.42
N GLU A 28 3.43 -5.58 -25.73
CA GLU A 28 1.96 -5.61 -25.73
C GLU A 28 1.39 -5.45 -24.33
N PHE A 29 2.03 -6.05 -23.32
CA PHE A 29 1.64 -5.90 -21.93
C PHE A 29 1.79 -4.46 -21.43
N VAL A 30 2.90 -3.79 -21.74
CA VAL A 30 3.11 -2.37 -21.41
C VAL A 30 2.05 -1.50 -22.08
N LYS A 31 1.75 -1.74 -23.36
CA LYS A 31 0.71 -1.03 -24.10
C LYS A 31 -0.65 -1.19 -23.41
N GLN A 32 -1.03 -2.41 -23.04
CA GLN A 32 -2.30 -2.70 -22.40
C GLN A 32 -2.43 -2.04 -21.02
N ILE A 33 -1.34 -1.99 -20.22
CA ILE A 33 -1.30 -1.28 -18.94
C ILE A 33 -1.55 0.22 -19.17
N VAL A 34 -0.88 0.84 -20.15
CA VAL A 34 -1.04 2.26 -20.45
C VAL A 34 -2.46 2.59 -20.89
N GLU A 35 -3.07 1.76 -21.75
CA GLU A 35 -4.44 1.93 -22.21
C GLU A 35 -5.46 1.76 -21.07
N THR A 36 -5.23 0.79 -20.19
CA THR A 36 -6.16 0.46 -19.09
C THR A 36 -6.03 1.42 -17.91
N SER A 37 -4.83 1.97 -17.66
CA SER A 37 -4.55 2.88 -16.54
C SER A 37 -5.34 4.19 -16.58
N GLY A 38 -5.87 4.56 -17.76
CA GLY A 38 -6.62 5.80 -17.93
C GLY A 38 -5.77 7.08 -17.79
N LEU A 39 -4.45 6.96 -17.67
CA LEU A 39 -3.51 8.07 -17.50
C LEU A 39 -3.63 9.16 -18.58
N PHE A 40 -4.18 8.81 -19.75
CA PHE A 40 -4.34 9.70 -20.89
C PHE A 40 -5.80 9.96 -21.28
N LYS A 41 -6.77 9.62 -20.42
CA LYS A 41 -8.19 9.96 -20.62
C LYS A 41 -8.50 11.44 -20.33
N GLY A 42 -7.49 12.29 -20.19
CA GLY A 42 -7.64 13.71 -19.97
C GLY A 42 -7.90 14.46 -21.27
N GLY A 43 -9.15 14.80 -21.53
CA GLY A 43 -9.57 15.72 -22.59
C GLY A 43 -10.76 15.22 -23.39
N GLU A 44 -11.96 15.74 -23.14
CA GLU A 44 -13.12 15.60 -24.02
C GLU A 44 -12.89 16.40 -25.30
N GLY A 45 -12.40 15.75 -26.37
CA GLY A 45 -12.24 16.37 -27.66
C GLY A 45 -12.07 15.33 -28.76
N PRO A 46 -12.52 15.64 -30.02
CA PRO A 46 -12.33 14.74 -31.15
C PRO A 46 -10.84 14.46 -31.37
N GLY A 47 -10.46 13.17 -31.31
CA GLY A 47 -9.08 12.70 -31.47
C GLY A 47 -8.31 12.35 -30.19
N SER A 48 -8.93 12.41 -29.00
CA SER A 48 -8.28 12.03 -27.73
C SER A 48 -7.86 10.55 -27.71
N ALA A 49 -8.70 9.66 -28.24
CA ALA A 49 -8.41 8.23 -28.34
C ALA A 49 -7.23 7.93 -29.28
N VAL A 50 -7.15 8.66 -30.41
CA VAL A 50 -6.03 8.50 -31.37
C VAL A 50 -4.71 8.96 -30.75
N ARG A 51 -4.72 10.07 -30.00
CA ARG A 51 -3.52 10.57 -29.31
C ARG A 51 -3.08 9.63 -28.21
N ALA A 52 -4.02 9.06 -27.44
CA ALA A 52 -3.72 8.08 -26.40
C ALA A 52 -3.08 6.80 -26.98
N GLY A 53 -3.61 6.29 -28.12
CA GLY A 53 -3.06 5.14 -28.83
C GLY A 53 -1.64 5.41 -29.37
N LEU A 54 -1.42 6.56 -30.02
CA LEU A 54 -0.09 6.94 -30.51
C LEU A 54 0.93 7.10 -29.38
N PHE A 55 0.51 7.59 -28.23
CA PHE A 55 1.38 7.71 -27.06
C PHE A 55 1.69 6.34 -26.45
N ALA A 56 0.72 5.44 -26.34
CA ALA A 56 0.92 4.08 -25.87
C ALA A 56 1.89 3.32 -26.78
N ASP A 57 1.74 3.45 -28.10
CA ASP A 57 2.66 2.85 -29.08
C ASP A 57 4.07 3.45 -28.98
N ALA A 58 4.20 4.77 -28.84
CA ALA A 58 5.48 5.44 -28.69
C ALA A 58 6.21 5.04 -27.39
N LEU A 59 5.47 4.92 -26.28
CA LEU A 59 6.00 4.50 -24.98
C LEU A 59 6.43 3.02 -25.02
N SER A 60 5.61 2.15 -25.57
CA SER A 60 5.91 0.72 -25.74
C SER A 60 7.19 0.54 -26.59
N ALA A 61 7.31 1.28 -27.69
CA ALA A 61 8.51 1.28 -28.54
C ALA A 61 9.75 1.86 -27.84
N ALA A 62 9.59 2.84 -26.95
CA ALA A 62 10.69 3.41 -26.16
C ALA A 62 11.17 2.41 -25.11
N VAL A 63 10.27 1.76 -24.40
CA VAL A 63 10.59 0.71 -23.41
C VAL A 63 11.30 -0.46 -24.07
N THR A 64 10.81 -0.93 -25.23
CA THR A 64 11.46 -2.02 -25.97
C THR A 64 12.88 -1.64 -26.43
N ARG A 65 13.12 -0.39 -26.88
CA ARG A 65 14.45 0.10 -27.28
C ARG A 65 15.41 0.27 -26.10
N SER A 66 14.91 0.56 -24.91
CA SER A 66 15.74 0.67 -23.69
C SER A 66 16.09 -0.68 -23.03
N GLY A 67 15.68 -1.80 -23.64
CA GLY A 67 15.97 -3.14 -23.14
C GLY A 67 14.79 -3.81 -22.44
N GLY A 68 13.61 -3.22 -22.47
CA GLY A 68 12.41 -3.74 -21.81
C GLY A 68 12.33 -3.40 -20.33
N VAL A 69 11.31 -3.90 -19.65
CA VAL A 69 11.15 -3.83 -18.17
C VAL A 69 11.67 -5.10 -17.46
N GLY A 70 12.32 -6.00 -18.24
CA GLY A 70 12.95 -7.23 -17.72
C GLY A 70 12.01 -8.45 -17.69
N LEU A 71 10.77 -8.31 -18.11
CA LEU A 71 9.81 -9.42 -18.16
C LEU A 71 10.19 -10.44 -19.25
N ALA A 72 10.71 -9.97 -20.39
CA ALA A 72 11.15 -10.83 -21.49
C ALA A 72 12.28 -11.77 -21.06
N ASP A 73 13.28 -11.27 -20.34
CA ASP A 73 14.39 -12.09 -19.83
C ASP A 73 13.92 -13.15 -18.82
N GLU A 74 12.92 -12.83 -17.99
CA GLU A 74 12.33 -13.76 -17.04
C GLU A 74 11.50 -14.86 -17.73
N ILE A 75 10.73 -14.50 -18.76
CA ILE A 75 9.97 -15.45 -19.59
C ILE A 75 10.94 -16.42 -20.28
N VAL A 76 12.00 -15.91 -20.91
CA VAL A 76 12.99 -16.77 -21.59
C VAL A 76 13.67 -17.68 -20.58
N ARG A 77 14.04 -17.17 -19.40
CA ARG A 77 14.65 -17.96 -18.34
C ARG A 77 13.73 -19.07 -17.85
N SER A 78 12.44 -18.78 -17.66
CA SER A 78 11.47 -19.78 -17.20
C SER A 78 11.16 -20.88 -18.22
N LEU A 79 11.34 -20.59 -19.52
CA LEU A 79 11.10 -21.54 -20.63
C LEU A 79 12.36 -22.33 -21.03
N THR A 80 13.54 -21.97 -20.50
CA THR A 80 14.79 -22.67 -20.81
C THR A 80 14.94 -23.91 -19.92
N PRO A 81 14.97 -25.16 -20.43
CA PRO A 81 15.14 -26.36 -19.63
C PRO A 81 16.50 -26.33 -18.90
N GLY A 82 16.48 -26.46 -17.58
CA GLY A 82 17.69 -26.48 -16.75
C GLY A 82 18.11 -25.11 -16.19
N ALA A 83 17.40 -24.04 -16.45
CA ALA A 83 17.56 -22.80 -15.71
C ALA A 83 17.08 -23.03 -14.25
N THR A 84 17.99 -22.99 -13.31
CA THR A 84 17.62 -22.85 -11.89
C THR A 84 16.92 -21.50 -11.76
N LEU A 85 15.64 -21.51 -11.41
CA LEU A 85 14.94 -20.30 -11.02
C LEU A 85 15.82 -19.61 -9.96
N PRO A 86 16.10 -18.30 -10.10
CA PRO A 86 16.68 -17.57 -8.99
C PRO A 86 15.78 -17.86 -7.78
N SER A 87 16.40 -18.27 -6.66
CA SER A 87 15.64 -18.38 -5.41
C SER A 87 14.77 -17.14 -5.32
N PRO A 88 13.46 -17.27 -5.10
CA PRO A 88 12.65 -16.10 -4.88
C PRO A 88 13.38 -15.27 -3.84
N LEU A 89 13.54 -13.97 -4.12
CA LEU A 89 14.07 -13.03 -3.13
C LEU A 89 13.39 -13.43 -1.82
N PRO A 90 14.14 -13.65 -0.72
CA PRO A 90 13.51 -14.01 0.53
C PRO A 90 12.35 -13.03 0.70
N ALA A 91 11.13 -13.58 0.70
CA ALA A 91 9.96 -12.77 0.98
C ALA A 91 10.33 -11.98 2.24
N PRO A 92 10.10 -10.64 2.27
CA PRO A 92 10.37 -9.90 3.48
C PRO A 92 9.78 -10.72 4.62
N ALA A 93 10.60 -11.05 5.60
CA ALA A 93 10.22 -11.95 6.68
C ALA A 93 8.81 -11.53 7.11
N PRO A 94 7.84 -12.47 7.20
CA PRO A 94 6.48 -12.09 7.58
C PRO A 94 6.63 -11.28 8.86
N ILE A 95 6.25 -10.00 8.83
CA ILE A 95 6.23 -9.18 10.03
C ILE A 95 5.35 -9.97 10.98
N PRO A 96 5.87 -10.46 12.13
CA PRO A 96 5.07 -11.27 13.03
C PRO A 96 3.84 -10.44 13.35
N LEU A 97 2.65 -10.95 13.06
CA LEU A 97 1.46 -10.38 13.70
C LEU A 97 1.77 -10.33 15.18
N PRO A 98 1.52 -9.19 15.84
CA PRO A 98 1.63 -9.16 17.29
C PRO A 98 0.86 -10.37 17.80
N PRO A 99 1.43 -11.16 18.74
CA PRO A 99 0.81 -12.37 19.23
C PRO A 99 -0.62 -12.01 19.64
N ARG A 100 -1.59 -12.82 19.20
CA ARG A 100 -2.98 -12.64 19.57
C ARG A 100 -3.01 -12.44 21.09
N PRO A 101 -3.46 -11.29 21.61
CA PRO A 101 -3.37 -11.03 23.04
C PRO A 101 -4.15 -12.11 23.76
N THR A 102 -3.47 -12.85 24.63
CA THR A 102 -4.05 -13.89 25.48
C THR A 102 -4.93 -13.30 26.59
N ALA A 103 -4.89 -11.97 26.75
CA ALA A 103 -5.81 -11.22 27.60
C ALA A 103 -6.16 -9.92 26.86
N GLY A 104 -7.37 -9.83 26.32
CA GLY A 104 -7.94 -8.55 25.86
C GLY A 104 -8.09 -7.59 27.06
N PRO A 105 -8.18 -6.26 26.81
CA PRO A 105 -8.53 -5.32 27.85
C PRO A 105 -9.82 -5.79 28.52
N GLY A 106 -9.91 -5.65 29.84
CA GLY A 106 -11.07 -6.00 30.63
C GLY A 106 -12.34 -5.32 30.08
N PRO A 107 -13.53 -5.83 30.43
CA PRO A 107 -14.80 -5.24 30.02
C PRO A 107 -14.89 -3.82 30.58
N GLY A 108 -14.71 -2.80 29.69
CA GLY A 108 -14.82 -1.38 30.03
C GLY A 108 -13.71 -0.47 29.51
N GLU A 109 -12.52 -0.98 29.15
CA GLU A 109 -11.47 -0.16 28.55
C GLU A 109 -11.60 -0.16 27.02
N ASP A 110 -11.89 1.03 26.45
CA ASP A 110 -11.77 1.25 25.01
C ASP A 110 -10.29 1.10 24.61
N ALA A 111 -10.02 0.34 23.53
CA ALA A 111 -8.66 0.25 22.99
C ALA A 111 -8.17 1.67 22.65
N PRO A 112 -6.89 2.02 22.94
CA PRO A 112 -6.36 3.34 22.67
C PRO A 112 -6.47 3.66 21.18
N LEU A 113 -6.99 4.86 20.89
CA LEU A 113 -7.12 5.37 19.52
C LEU A 113 -5.75 5.84 19.01
N PRO A 114 -5.53 5.88 17.68
CA PRO A 114 -4.29 6.40 17.07
C PRO A 114 -3.99 7.86 17.41
N VAL A 115 -4.93 8.59 17.95
CA VAL A 115 -4.80 9.99 18.35
C VAL A 115 -5.52 10.25 19.67
N ALA A 116 -4.96 11.11 20.51
CA ALA A 116 -5.61 11.59 21.71
C ALA A 116 -6.83 12.48 21.32
N GLY A 117 -8.03 11.94 21.44
CA GLY A 117 -9.24 12.62 21.02
C GLY A 117 -10.51 11.84 21.33
N ARG A 118 -11.65 12.39 20.94
CA ARG A 118 -12.97 11.77 21.11
C ARG A 118 -13.54 11.38 19.75
N VAL A 119 -14.13 10.19 19.64
CA VAL A 119 -14.89 9.79 18.44
C VAL A 119 -16.06 10.75 18.25
N THR A 120 -16.06 11.48 17.13
CA THR A 120 -17.08 12.45 16.74
C THR A 120 -18.04 11.87 15.72
N SER A 121 -17.60 10.84 14.96
CA SER A 121 -18.46 10.12 14.03
C SER A 121 -18.10 8.63 13.98
N PRO A 122 -19.09 7.73 14.18
CA PRO A 122 -18.85 6.29 14.19
C PRO A 122 -18.76 5.70 12.78
N PHE A 123 -18.25 4.47 12.69
CA PHE A 123 -18.29 3.60 11.51
C PHE A 123 -19.72 3.20 11.16
N GLY A 124 -20.02 3.06 9.87
CA GLY A 124 -21.29 2.55 9.37
C GLY A 124 -22.16 3.62 8.71
N THR A 125 -23.45 3.37 8.60
CA THR A 125 -24.40 4.28 7.93
C THR A 125 -24.61 5.53 8.75
N ARG A 126 -24.45 6.72 8.13
CA ARG A 126 -24.68 8.02 8.76
C ARG A 126 -25.24 9.03 7.75
N ILE A 127 -25.73 10.16 8.25
CA ILE A 127 -25.97 11.33 7.40
C ILE A 127 -24.63 12.01 7.12
N ASP A 128 -24.32 12.20 5.86
CA ASP A 128 -23.10 12.90 5.43
C ASP A 128 -23.19 14.38 5.85
N PRO A 129 -22.19 14.89 6.60
CA PRO A 129 -22.27 16.26 7.14
C PRO A 129 -22.12 17.35 6.09
N ILE A 130 -21.72 17.01 4.85
CA ILE A 130 -21.52 17.96 3.74
C ILE A 130 -22.72 17.95 2.80
N THR A 131 -23.21 16.75 2.41
CA THR A 131 -24.31 16.62 1.46
C THR A 131 -25.68 16.49 2.11
N GLY A 132 -25.75 16.09 3.37
CA GLY A 132 -27.02 15.80 4.06
C GLY A 132 -27.67 14.47 3.65
N GLU A 133 -27.02 13.67 2.79
CA GLU A 133 -27.54 12.40 2.32
C GLU A 133 -27.08 11.23 3.21
N THR A 134 -27.81 10.12 3.17
CA THR A 134 -27.38 8.88 3.83
C THR A 134 -26.18 8.30 3.10
N SER A 135 -25.07 8.11 3.82
CA SER A 135 -23.83 7.54 3.27
C SER A 135 -23.23 6.51 4.20
N SER A 136 -22.39 5.63 3.65
CA SER A 136 -21.60 4.68 4.43
C SER A 136 -20.27 5.33 4.82
N HIS A 137 -19.96 5.33 6.12
CA HIS A 137 -18.70 5.81 6.68
C HIS A 137 -17.75 4.64 6.88
N PRO A 138 -16.66 4.52 6.09
CA PRO A 138 -15.77 3.34 6.12
C PRO A 138 -14.81 3.33 7.30
N GLY A 139 -14.86 4.35 8.18
CA GLY A 139 -13.97 4.50 9.33
C GLY A 139 -14.66 5.13 10.52
N ILE A 140 -13.87 5.71 11.42
CA ILE A 140 -14.30 6.60 12.48
C ILE A 140 -13.63 7.95 12.33
N ASP A 141 -14.32 9.01 12.74
CA ASP A 141 -13.70 10.32 12.86
C ASP A 141 -13.40 10.61 14.33
N VAL A 142 -12.16 11.02 14.62
CA VAL A 142 -11.69 11.35 15.95
C VAL A 142 -11.33 12.82 16.00
N GLY A 143 -12.16 13.63 16.68
CA GLY A 143 -11.92 15.06 16.86
C GLY A 143 -10.72 15.29 17.76
N ALA A 144 -9.74 16.06 17.26
CA ALA A 144 -8.55 16.47 17.99
C ALA A 144 -8.02 17.81 17.40
N PRO A 145 -7.30 18.62 18.17
CA PRO A 145 -6.69 19.85 17.67
C PRO A 145 -5.75 19.58 16.48
N ALA A 146 -5.68 20.54 15.54
CA ALA A 146 -4.69 20.47 14.47
C ALA A 146 -3.27 20.41 15.04
N GLY A 147 -2.40 19.60 14.46
CA GLY A 147 -1.03 19.37 14.94
C GLY A 147 -0.91 18.28 16.02
N THR A 148 -2.02 17.70 16.52
CA THR A 148 -1.95 16.57 17.46
C THR A 148 -1.28 15.38 16.76
N PRO A 149 -0.30 14.69 17.41
CA PRO A 149 0.36 13.52 16.84
C PRO A 149 -0.63 12.37 16.54
N ILE A 150 -0.44 11.73 15.40
CA ILE A 150 -1.12 10.51 15.00
C ILE A 150 -0.12 9.36 15.09
N LEU A 151 -0.42 8.34 15.89
CA LEU A 151 0.47 7.23 16.17
C LEU A 151 -0.02 5.95 15.46
N ALA A 152 0.92 5.15 14.96
CA ALA A 152 0.62 3.84 14.40
C ALA A 152 0.25 2.85 15.53
N PRO A 153 -0.90 2.17 15.45
CA PRO A 153 -1.32 1.24 16.51
C PRO A 153 -0.61 -0.12 16.44
N ALA A 154 0.17 -0.37 15.39
CA ALA A 154 0.97 -1.58 15.22
C ALA A 154 2.13 -1.32 14.24
N ALA A 155 3.13 -2.20 14.28
CA ALA A 155 4.20 -2.23 13.30
C ALA A 155 3.67 -2.57 11.90
N GLY A 156 4.34 -2.08 10.86
CA GLY A 156 3.92 -2.31 9.47
C GLY A 156 4.83 -1.63 8.46
N VAL A 157 4.40 -1.62 7.21
CA VAL A 157 5.07 -0.93 6.10
C VAL A 157 4.12 0.10 5.49
N VAL A 158 4.60 1.30 5.27
CA VAL A 158 3.81 2.37 4.64
C VAL A 158 3.56 2.04 3.17
N LYS A 159 2.30 1.85 2.80
CA LYS A 159 1.86 1.64 1.41
C LYS A 159 1.67 2.94 0.65
N LEU A 160 1.20 3.96 1.36
CA LEU A 160 0.95 5.29 0.81
C LEU A 160 1.23 6.36 1.86
N ALA A 161 1.89 7.44 1.44
CA ALA A 161 2.12 8.62 2.25
C ALA A 161 2.03 9.86 1.35
N GLY A 162 0.93 10.64 1.49
CA GLY A 162 0.70 11.83 0.67
C GLY A 162 -0.76 12.07 0.30
N PRO A 163 -1.03 12.87 -0.74
CA PRO A 163 -2.39 13.23 -1.16
C PRO A 163 -3.18 12.02 -1.66
N LEU A 164 -4.40 11.82 -1.15
CA LEU A 164 -5.31 10.72 -1.50
C LEU A 164 -6.75 11.22 -1.63
N GLY A 165 -7.09 11.82 -2.75
CA GLY A 165 -8.46 12.22 -3.10
C GLY A 165 -9.19 12.95 -1.96
N GLY A 166 -10.39 12.48 -1.60
CA GLY A 166 -11.21 13.04 -0.52
C GLY A 166 -10.58 12.94 0.88
N TYR A 167 -9.64 12.04 1.10
CA TYR A 167 -8.90 11.90 2.38
C TYR A 167 -7.89 13.03 2.61
N GLY A 168 -7.59 13.86 1.60
CA GLY A 168 -6.54 14.87 1.72
C GLY A 168 -5.17 14.24 1.85
N ASN A 169 -4.31 14.76 2.74
CA ASN A 169 -3.06 14.09 3.07
C ASN A 169 -3.36 12.87 3.92
N ALA A 170 -2.87 11.71 3.47
CA ALA A 170 -3.17 10.42 4.10
C ALA A 170 -1.91 9.56 4.24
N VAL A 171 -1.96 8.67 5.22
CA VAL A 171 -1.03 7.54 5.36
C VAL A 171 -1.83 6.25 5.32
N GLU A 172 -1.32 5.25 4.60
CA GLU A 172 -1.85 3.88 4.61
C GLU A 172 -0.73 2.92 5.01
N ILE A 173 -0.96 2.08 6.04
CA ILE A 173 0.02 1.14 6.57
C ILE A 173 -0.51 -0.28 6.41
N ASP A 174 0.30 -1.15 5.82
CA ASP A 174 0.07 -2.59 5.76
C ASP A 174 0.74 -3.26 6.96
N HIS A 175 -0.05 -3.92 7.79
CA HIS A 175 0.41 -4.65 8.97
C HIS A 175 0.60 -6.15 8.69
N GLY A 176 0.47 -6.56 7.42
CA GLY A 176 0.47 -7.95 7.02
C GLY A 176 -0.88 -8.64 7.17
N HIS A 177 -0.98 -9.89 6.64
CA HIS A 177 -2.19 -10.74 6.71
C HIS A 177 -3.47 -10.08 6.23
N GLY A 178 -3.38 -9.09 5.32
CA GLY A 178 -4.50 -8.35 4.78
C GLY A 178 -5.06 -7.28 5.72
N LEU A 179 -4.37 -7.00 6.84
CA LEU A 179 -4.73 -5.93 7.77
C LEU A 179 -4.05 -4.62 7.34
N VAL A 180 -4.85 -3.62 7.05
CA VAL A 180 -4.39 -2.29 6.61
C VAL A 180 -5.08 -1.22 7.43
N THR A 181 -4.35 -0.18 7.84
CA THR A 181 -4.91 1.02 8.46
C THR A 181 -4.72 2.23 7.58
N LEU A 182 -5.70 3.15 7.58
CA LEU A 182 -5.67 4.40 6.84
C LEU A 182 -5.94 5.58 7.77
N TYR A 183 -5.15 6.64 7.61
CA TYR A 183 -5.19 7.87 8.38
C TYR A 183 -5.38 9.04 7.42
N GLY A 184 -6.52 9.72 7.48
CA GLY A 184 -6.88 10.82 6.58
C GLY A 184 -6.88 12.18 7.26
N HIS A 185 -6.98 13.23 6.43
CA HIS A 185 -7.08 14.64 6.76
C HIS A 185 -5.86 15.23 7.48
N ALA A 186 -4.68 14.57 7.38
CA ALA A 186 -3.46 15.00 8.02
C ALA A 186 -3.03 16.42 7.58
N SER A 187 -2.51 17.22 8.53
CA SER A 187 -1.85 18.51 8.20
C SER A 187 -0.44 18.25 7.66
N GLN A 188 0.29 17.31 8.28
CA GLN A 188 1.61 16.88 7.85
C GLN A 188 1.70 15.36 7.87
N VAL A 189 2.39 14.80 6.88
CA VAL A 189 2.80 13.40 6.81
C VAL A 189 4.28 13.35 7.14
N LEU A 190 4.68 12.50 8.09
CA LEU A 190 6.04 12.43 8.65
C LEU A 190 6.83 11.21 8.17
N VAL A 191 6.21 10.39 7.32
CA VAL A 191 6.76 9.12 6.80
C VAL A 191 6.66 9.08 5.28
N HIS A 192 7.37 8.15 4.64
CA HIS A 192 7.37 7.95 3.21
C HIS A 192 6.87 6.56 2.84
N THR A 193 6.35 6.43 1.63
CA THR A 193 5.99 5.11 1.09
C THR A 193 7.19 4.18 1.07
N GLY A 194 7.03 2.98 1.62
CA GLY A 194 8.08 1.98 1.79
C GLY A 194 8.75 1.98 3.18
N ASP A 195 8.52 3.00 4.01
CA ASP A 195 9.09 3.04 5.37
C ASP A 195 8.53 1.90 6.24
N SER A 196 9.40 1.33 7.05
CA SER A 196 9.01 0.41 8.12
C SER A 196 8.63 1.20 9.36
N ILE A 197 7.48 0.90 9.94
CA ILE A 197 6.88 1.60 11.08
C ILE A 197 6.83 0.69 12.29
N GLU A 198 7.17 1.23 13.45
CA GLU A 198 7.00 0.56 14.74
C GLU A 198 5.65 0.93 15.37
N ALA A 199 5.14 0.07 16.27
CA ALA A 199 3.96 0.40 17.06
C ALA A 199 4.24 1.62 17.96
N GLY A 200 3.30 2.58 18.00
CA GLY A 200 3.46 3.82 18.74
C GLY A 200 4.29 4.90 18.03
N GLN A 201 4.83 4.62 16.84
CA GLN A 201 5.56 5.63 16.05
C GLN A 201 4.61 6.71 15.55
N GLU A 202 5.04 7.98 15.66
CA GLU A 202 4.35 9.11 15.05
C GLU A 202 4.51 9.07 13.53
N ILE A 203 3.38 9.11 12.79
CA ILE A 203 3.33 8.96 11.33
C ILE A 203 2.80 10.20 10.62
N ALA A 204 2.01 11.00 11.33
CA ALA A 204 1.39 12.21 10.80
C ALA A 204 0.90 13.10 11.94
N THR A 205 0.37 14.27 11.61
CA THR A 205 -0.32 15.16 12.55
C THR A 205 -1.72 15.49 12.08
N VAL A 206 -2.65 15.66 13.02
CA VAL A 206 -4.06 15.99 12.74
C VAL A 206 -4.18 17.28 11.96
N GLY A 207 -5.07 17.30 10.97
CA GLY A 207 -5.37 18.45 10.16
C GLY A 207 -6.83 18.50 9.73
N SER A 208 -7.05 19.18 8.60
CA SER A 208 -8.38 19.34 7.97
C SER A 208 -8.23 19.39 6.45
N THR A 209 -7.31 18.61 5.89
CA THR A 209 -7.07 18.56 4.43
C THR A 209 -8.09 17.67 3.73
N GLY A 210 -8.30 17.88 2.43
CA GLY A 210 -9.27 17.12 1.67
C GLY A 210 -10.73 17.46 2.00
N ARG A 211 -11.62 16.46 2.00
CA ARG A 211 -13.06 16.63 2.29
C ARG A 211 -13.30 16.56 3.80
N SER A 212 -13.09 17.67 4.48
CA SER A 212 -13.20 17.77 5.94
C SER A 212 -13.97 19.05 6.33
N THR A 213 -14.71 18.97 7.43
CA THR A 213 -15.45 20.11 8.00
C THR A 213 -14.71 20.81 9.14
N GLY A 214 -13.57 20.28 9.58
CA GLY A 214 -12.75 20.82 10.67
C GLY A 214 -11.68 19.83 11.13
N PRO A 215 -10.79 20.22 12.05
CA PRO A 215 -9.69 19.37 12.48
C PRO A 215 -10.16 18.06 13.12
N HIS A 216 -9.78 16.93 12.52
CA HIS A 216 -10.02 15.57 13.02
C HIS A 216 -9.10 14.57 12.30
N LEU A 217 -8.94 13.39 12.87
CA LEU A 217 -8.42 12.21 12.20
C LEU A 217 -9.58 11.39 11.64
N HIS A 218 -9.58 11.10 10.34
CA HIS A 218 -10.37 10.03 9.76
C HIS A 218 -9.54 8.74 9.82
N PHE A 219 -10.02 7.72 10.53
CA PHE A 219 -9.30 6.47 10.75
C PHE A 219 -10.09 5.27 10.27
N GLU A 220 -9.49 4.48 9.36
CA GLU A 220 -10.05 3.23 8.87
C GLU A 220 -9.18 2.04 9.25
N VAL A 221 -9.84 0.90 9.43
CA VAL A 221 -9.21 -0.41 9.44
C VAL A 221 -9.84 -1.25 8.34
N ARG A 222 -9.01 -1.86 7.51
CA ARG A 222 -9.43 -2.73 6.42
C ARG A 222 -8.87 -4.13 6.63
N LEU A 223 -9.70 -5.14 6.46
CA LEU A 223 -9.32 -6.54 6.50
C LEU A 223 -9.63 -7.18 5.16
N ALA A 224 -8.61 -7.73 4.50
CA ALA A 224 -8.73 -8.27 3.13
C ALA A 224 -9.41 -7.27 2.17
N GLY A 225 -9.01 -5.98 2.25
CA GLY A 225 -9.52 -4.90 1.42
C GLY A 225 -10.90 -4.36 1.80
N ARG A 226 -11.58 -4.92 2.80
CA ARG A 226 -12.93 -4.49 3.24
C ARG A 226 -12.84 -3.65 4.52
N PRO A 227 -13.50 -2.49 4.59
CA PRO A 227 -13.60 -1.71 5.80
C PRO A 227 -14.30 -2.50 6.92
N VAL A 228 -13.75 -2.43 8.11
CA VAL A 228 -14.32 -3.01 9.34
C VAL A 228 -14.36 -1.94 10.43
N ASP A 229 -15.25 -2.12 11.43
CA ASP A 229 -15.33 -1.18 12.55
C ASP A 229 -13.97 -1.05 13.27
N PRO A 230 -13.32 0.13 13.21
CA PRO A 230 -11.98 0.33 13.76
C PRO A 230 -11.89 0.05 15.26
N ARG A 231 -12.92 0.39 16.06
CA ARG A 231 -12.91 0.16 17.51
C ARG A 231 -12.91 -1.33 17.82
N ARG A 232 -13.70 -2.11 17.07
CA ARG A 232 -13.71 -3.57 17.19
C ARG A 232 -12.40 -4.18 16.75
N ALA A 233 -11.83 -3.69 15.65
CA ALA A 233 -10.56 -4.16 15.10
C ALA A 233 -9.39 -3.88 16.07
N LEU A 234 -9.26 -2.66 16.58
CA LEU A 234 -8.23 -2.30 17.59
C LEU A 234 -8.29 -3.25 18.78
N LYS A 235 -9.50 -3.52 19.29
CA LYS A 235 -9.71 -4.44 20.43
C LYS A 235 -9.39 -5.90 20.07
N MET A 236 -9.84 -6.36 18.89
CA MET A 236 -9.69 -7.75 18.45
C MET A 236 -8.25 -8.13 18.15
N TYR A 237 -7.50 -7.21 17.52
CA TYR A 237 -6.12 -7.44 17.08
C TYR A 237 -5.09 -6.91 18.09
N GLY A 238 -5.53 -6.37 19.24
CA GLY A 238 -4.62 -5.84 20.26
C GLY A 238 -3.76 -4.68 19.77
N LEU A 239 -4.24 -3.91 18.80
CA LEU A 239 -3.52 -2.79 18.24
C LEU A 239 -3.48 -1.66 19.28
N ARG A 240 -2.27 -1.22 19.67
CA ARG A 240 -2.07 -0.19 20.70
C ARG A 240 -1.08 0.84 20.22
N ALA A 241 -1.47 2.10 20.22
CA ALA A 241 -0.60 3.24 19.93
C ALA A 241 0.22 3.70 21.17
N GLU A 242 0.55 2.80 22.08
CA GLU A 242 1.38 3.14 23.24
C GLU A 242 2.85 3.15 22.83
N GLY A 243 3.47 4.33 22.82
CA GLY A 243 4.91 4.46 22.78
C GLY A 243 5.51 3.75 24.01
N SER A 244 6.41 2.79 23.78
CA SER A 244 7.19 2.18 24.84
C SER A 244 8.13 3.25 25.44
N HIS A 245 7.66 3.97 26.44
CA HIS A 245 8.58 4.58 27.39
C HIS A 245 9.14 3.42 28.21
N GLY A 246 10.26 2.87 27.72
CA GLY A 246 11.09 2.00 28.51
C GLY A 246 11.64 2.75 29.70
N SER A 247 10.96 2.69 30.82
CA SER A 247 11.57 2.90 32.13
C SER A 247 12.35 1.62 32.46
N GLY A 248 13.62 1.62 32.04
CA GLY A 248 14.62 0.71 32.61
C GLY A 248 14.96 1.18 34.02
N PRO A 249 15.29 0.25 34.94
CA PRO A 249 15.69 0.55 36.30
C PRO A 249 17.07 1.23 36.36
#